data_4801f351196b8e56677dc2d0078a6929
#
_entry.id   4801f351196b8e56677dc2d0078a6929
#
_cell.length_a   1.000
_cell.length_b   1.000
_cell.length_c   1.000
_cell.angle_alpha   90.00
_cell.angle_beta   90.00
_cell.angle_gamma   90.00
#
_symmetry.space_group_name_H-M   'P 1'
#
loop_
_entity.id
_entity.type
_entity.pdbx_description
1 polymer ?
#
loop_
_entity_poly.entity_id
_entity_poly.type
_entity_poly.pdbx_seq_one_letter_code
_entity_poly.pdbx_strand_id
1 'polypeptide(L)'
;MSDSNDRRIKSALYTAVLNKLNGELSELEAKEVLLTNAPAYITSKDHDHADHIEELKNIILEIVHVSDAIKDIKAIYFAEQIAKTNEKKANS
;
A
#
# COMPACT_ATOMS: atom_id res chain seq x y z
N MET A 1 -14.10 -16.83 24.45
CA MET A 1 -14.58 -15.45 24.39
C MET A 1 -13.49 -14.47 24.02
N SER A 2 -12.32 -14.57 24.64
CA SER A 2 -11.19 -13.73 24.27
C SER A 2 -10.80 -13.90 22.80
N ASP A 3 -10.91 -15.10 22.25
CA ASP A 3 -10.55 -15.39 20.86
C ASP A 3 -11.42 -14.62 19.87
N SER A 4 -12.70 -14.50 20.17
CA SER A 4 -13.63 -13.78 19.31
C SER A 4 -13.32 -12.28 19.27
N ASN A 5 -13.00 -11.70 20.42
CA ASN A 5 -12.61 -10.29 20.52
C ASN A 5 -11.27 -10.05 19.86
N ASP A 6 -10.32 -10.97 20.03
CA ASP A 6 -9.01 -10.88 19.40
C ASP A 6 -9.12 -10.89 17.89
N ARG A 7 -10.01 -11.71 17.34
CA ARG A 7 -10.26 -11.76 15.90
C ARG A 7 -10.82 -10.43 15.38
N ARG A 8 -11.75 -9.84 16.12
CA ARG A 8 -12.33 -8.55 15.76
C ARG A 8 -11.26 -7.46 15.76
N ILE A 9 -10.43 -7.46 16.80
CA ILE A 9 -9.37 -6.46 16.92
C ILE A 9 -8.37 -6.61 15.79
N LYS A 10 -7.95 -7.84 15.48
CA LYS A 10 -7.01 -8.10 14.39
C LYS A 10 -7.60 -7.71 13.04
N SER A 11 -8.86 -8.07 12.80
CA SER A 11 -9.52 -7.75 11.55
C SER A 11 -9.67 -6.24 11.38
N ALA A 12 -10.07 -5.54 12.44
CA ALA A 12 -10.18 -4.10 12.42
C ALA A 12 -8.82 -3.44 12.18
N LEU A 13 -7.78 -3.99 12.81
CA LEU A 13 -6.43 -3.47 12.66
C LEU A 13 -5.93 -3.64 11.22
N TYR A 14 -6.10 -4.83 10.65
CA TYR A 14 -5.70 -5.06 9.26
C TYR A 14 -6.46 -4.15 8.30
N THR A 15 -7.75 -3.97 8.52
CA THR A 15 -8.57 -3.09 7.70
C THR A 15 -8.08 -1.65 7.80
N ALA A 16 -7.78 -1.19 9.00
CA ALA A 16 -7.28 0.18 9.22
C ALA A 16 -5.94 0.39 8.52
N VAL A 17 -5.03 -0.58 8.64
CA VAL A 17 -3.72 -0.51 7.98
C VAL A 17 -3.89 -0.50 6.46
N LEU A 18 -4.73 -1.36 5.93
CA LEU A 18 -4.99 -1.42 4.48
C LEU A 18 -5.59 -0.11 3.98
N ASN A 19 -6.54 0.46 4.71
CA ASN A 19 -7.14 1.72 4.33
C ASN A 19 -6.10 2.85 4.30
N LYS A 20 -5.22 2.87 5.28
CA LYS A 20 -4.16 3.87 5.34
C LYS A 20 -3.18 3.70 4.17
N LEU A 21 -2.75 2.47 3.92
CA LEU A 21 -1.83 2.18 2.83
C LEU A 21 -2.45 2.51 1.47
N ASN A 22 -3.72 2.18 1.28
CA ASN A 22 -4.42 2.50 0.04
C ASN A 22 -4.55 4.01 -0.15
N GLY A 23 -4.77 4.76 0.94
CA GLY A 23 -4.79 6.21 0.90
C GLY A 23 -3.43 6.79 0.50
N GLU A 24 -2.35 6.28 1.08
CA GLU A 24 -1.00 6.68 0.73
C GLU A 24 -0.69 6.37 -0.72
N LEU A 25 -1.10 5.20 -1.19
CA LEU A 25 -0.89 4.80 -2.58
C LEU A 25 -1.62 5.75 -3.53
N SER A 26 -2.85 6.10 -3.22
CA SER A 26 -3.62 7.03 -4.04
C SER A 26 -2.96 8.40 -4.13
N GLU A 27 -2.42 8.90 -3.01
CA GLU A 27 -1.69 10.16 -3.00
C GLU A 27 -0.44 10.10 -3.86
N LEU A 28 0.32 9.01 -3.75
CA LEU A 28 1.54 8.82 -4.52
C LEU A 28 1.23 8.70 -6.02
N GLU A 29 0.18 7.98 -6.37
CA GLU A 29 -0.24 7.85 -7.76
C GLU A 29 -0.65 9.20 -8.34
N ALA A 30 -1.34 10.03 -7.56
CA ALA A 30 -1.72 11.37 -7.99
C ALA A 30 -0.47 12.24 -8.23
N LYS A 31 0.52 12.15 -7.34
CA LYS A 31 1.78 12.86 -7.51
C LYS A 31 2.53 12.40 -8.75
N GLU A 32 2.55 11.09 -8.99
CA GLU A 32 3.17 10.52 -10.18
C GLU A 32 2.54 11.08 -11.45
N VAL A 33 1.21 11.13 -11.50
CA VAL A 33 0.50 11.66 -12.65
C VAL A 33 0.84 13.14 -12.87
N LEU A 34 0.85 13.93 -11.78
CA LEU A 34 1.19 15.35 -11.88
C LEU A 34 2.61 15.56 -12.39
N LEU A 35 3.56 14.79 -11.88
CA LEU A 35 4.96 14.90 -12.31
C LEU A 35 5.14 14.44 -13.75
N THR A 36 4.42 13.40 -14.14
CA THR A 36 4.50 12.89 -15.51
C THR A 36 3.93 13.87 -16.52
N ASN A 37 2.90 14.62 -16.12
CA ASN A 37 2.21 15.56 -16.99
C ASN A 37 2.80 16.97 -16.96
N ALA A 38 3.85 17.19 -16.17
CA ALA A 38 4.45 18.51 -16.02
C ALA A 38 5.73 18.76 -16.82
N PRO A 39 6.17 17.91 -17.75
CA PRO A 39 7.43 18.13 -18.46
C PRO A 39 7.44 19.43 -19.27
N ALA A 40 6.28 19.92 -19.68
CA ALA A 40 6.18 21.15 -20.44
C ALA A 40 6.65 22.38 -19.64
N TYR A 41 6.51 22.34 -18.33
CA TYR A 41 6.94 23.41 -17.44
C TYR A 41 8.42 23.33 -17.09
N ILE A 42 9.00 22.16 -17.21
CA ILE A 42 10.34 21.86 -16.72
C ILE A 42 11.38 22.01 -17.83
N THR A 43 11.00 21.81 -19.08
CA THR A 43 11.90 21.85 -20.22
C THR A 43 12.55 23.23 -20.43
N SER A 44 12.03 24.28 -19.81
CA SER A 44 12.60 25.61 -19.92
C SER A 44 13.81 25.83 -19.00
N LYS A 45 14.06 24.92 -18.04
CA LYS A 45 15.15 25.05 -17.06
C LYS A 45 15.84 23.72 -16.86
N ASP A 46 17.09 23.64 -17.28
CA ASP A 46 17.84 22.39 -17.28
C ASP A 46 18.07 21.81 -15.88
N HIS A 47 18.34 22.64 -14.88
CA HIS A 47 18.60 22.15 -13.53
C HIS A 47 17.35 21.58 -12.85
N ASP A 48 16.18 22.12 -13.21
CA ASP A 48 14.91 21.63 -12.68
C ASP A 48 14.57 20.25 -13.24
N HIS A 49 15.08 19.94 -14.43
CA HIS A 49 14.83 18.66 -15.06
C HIS A 49 15.44 17.49 -14.27
N ALA A 50 16.67 17.67 -13.79
CA ALA A 50 17.33 16.63 -13.00
C ALA A 50 16.61 16.39 -11.68
N ASP A 51 16.17 17.45 -11.01
CA ASP A 51 15.42 17.36 -9.76
C ASP A 51 14.07 16.67 -9.96
N HIS A 52 13.43 16.97 -11.08
CA HIS A 52 12.15 16.38 -11.45
C HIS A 52 12.29 14.86 -11.66
N ILE A 53 13.34 14.44 -12.34
CA ILE A 53 13.60 13.01 -12.57
C ILE A 53 13.84 12.29 -11.24
N GLU A 54 14.62 12.90 -10.36
CA GLU A 54 14.90 12.32 -9.05
C GLU A 54 13.64 12.22 -8.21
N GLU A 55 12.80 13.24 -8.22
CA GLU A 55 11.54 13.24 -7.50
C GLU A 55 10.60 12.16 -8.02
N LEU A 56 10.48 12.03 -9.34
CA LEU A 56 9.66 11.00 -9.95
C LEU A 56 10.16 9.61 -9.59
N LYS A 57 11.46 9.41 -9.63
CA LYS A 57 12.08 8.15 -9.23
C LYS A 57 11.72 7.80 -7.79
N ASN A 58 11.83 8.75 -6.88
CA ASN A 58 11.54 8.53 -5.47
C ASN A 58 10.06 8.18 -5.25
N ILE A 59 9.17 8.83 -5.98
CA ILE A 59 7.74 8.53 -5.89
C ILE A 59 7.44 7.12 -6.39
N ILE A 60 8.04 6.72 -7.49
CA ILE A 60 7.88 5.37 -8.03
C ILE A 60 8.37 4.34 -7.02
N LEU A 61 9.51 4.57 -6.37
CA LEU A 61 10.03 3.66 -5.35
C LEU A 61 9.09 3.58 -4.15
N GLU A 62 8.52 4.70 -3.72
CA GLU A 62 7.54 4.69 -2.63
C GLU A 62 6.28 3.93 -3.01
N ILE A 63 5.81 4.07 -4.24
CA ILE A 63 4.66 3.31 -4.74
C ILE A 63 4.93 1.81 -4.64
N VAL A 64 6.12 1.39 -5.05
CA VAL A 64 6.50 -0.03 -4.96
C VAL A 64 6.49 -0.49 -3.50
N HIS A 65 7.07 0.29 -2.59
CA HIS A 65 7.09 -0.04 -1.17
C HIS A 65 5.69 -0.17 -0.58
N VAL A 66 4.83 0.79 -0.85
CA VAL A 66 3.46 0.77 -0.34
C VAL A 66 2.68 -0.40 -0.94
N SER A 67 2.84 -0.64 -2.24
CA SER A 67 2.18 -1.76 -2.92
C SER A 67 2.62 -3.10 -2.34
N ASP A 68 3.91 -3.25 -2.07
CA ASP A 68 4.44 -4.48 -1.47
C ASP A 68 3.91 -4.65 -0.05
N ALA A 69 3.83 -3.59 0.73
CA ALA A 69 3.25 -3.64 2.07
C ALA A 69 1.79 -4.08 2.03
N ILE A 70 1.02 -3.58 1.08
CA ILE A 70 -0.37 -3.97 0.90
C ILE A 70 -0.47 -5.47 0.59
N LYS A 71 0.38 -5.96 -0.31
CA LYS A 71 0.41 -7.38 -0.65
C LYS A 71 0.76 -8.24 0.57
N ASP A 72 1.74 -7.82 1.35
CA ASP A 72 2.18 -8.55 2.53
C ASP A 72 1.07 -8.61 3.58
N ILE A 73 0.40 -7.50 3.85
CA ILE A 73 -0.69 -7.46 4.81
C ILE A 73 -1.84 -8.36 4.36
N LYS A 74 -2.19 -8.28 3.09
CA LYS A 74 -3.25 -9.13 2.53
C LYS A 74 -2.89 -10.61 2.64
N ALA A 75 -1.64 -10.96 2.37
CA ALA A 75 -1.18 -12.34 2.46
C ALA A 75 -1.26 -12.86 3.89
N ILE A 76 -0.86 -12.05 4.87
CA ILE A 76 -0.93 -12.42 6.28
C ILE A 76 -2.38 -12.63 6.71
N TYR A 77 -3.25 -11.69 6.37
CA TYR A 77 -4.67 -11.77 6.69
C TYR A 77 -5.31 -13.00 6.06
N PHE A 78 -5.02 -13.26 4.81
CA PHE A 78 -5.56 -14.40 4.07
C PHE A 78 -5.06 -15.71 4.67
N ALA A 79 -3.78 -15.78 5.02
CA ALA A 79 -3.21 -16.99 5.63
C ALA A 79 -3.90 -17.30 6.95
N GLU A 80 -4.18 -16.30 7.77
CA GLU A 80 -4.90 -16.50 9.04
C GLU A 80 -6.32 -17.00 8.80
N GLN A 81 -7.01 -16.48 7.79
CA GLN A 81 -8.36 -16.93 7.48
C GLN A 81 -8.38 -18.37 6.99
N ILE A 82 -7.41 -18.74 6.16
CA ILE A 82 -7.29 -20.12 5.67
C ILE A 82 -6.99 -21.07 6.84
N ALA A 83 -6.08 -20.71 7.72
CA ALA A 83 -5.73 -21.52 8.88
C ALA A 83 -6.94 -21.77 9.78
N LYS A 84 -7.75 -20.74 10.02
CA LYS A 84 -8.97 -20.88 10.83
C LYS A 84 -9.98 -21.79 10.16
N THR A 85 -10.14 -21.68 8.85
CA THR A 85 -11.06 -22.53 8.09
C THR A 85 -10.61 -23.99 8.16
N ASN A 86 -9.32 -24.24 8.02
CA ASN A 86 -8.77 -25.59 8.12
C ASN A 86 -8.94 -26.19 9.51
N GLU A 87 -8.75 -25.38 10.55
CA GLU A 87 -8.99 -25.82 11.92
C GLU A 87 -10.43 -26.24 12.14
N LYS A 88 -11.37 -25.45 11.64
CA LYS A 88 -12.79 -25.79 11.74
C LYS A 88 -13.11 -27.09 11.03
N LYS A 89 -12.55 -27.30 9.85
CA LYS A 89 -12.74 -28.54 9.12
C LYS A 89 -12.16 -29.74 9.82
N ALA A 90 -10.99 -29.56 10.41
CA ALA A 90 -10.32 -30.64 11.14
C ALA A 90 -11.12 -31.05 12.40
N ASN A 91 -11.81 -30.11 13.02
CA ASN A 91 -12.56 -30.35 14.25
C ASN A 91 -14.01 -30.81 14.00
N SER A 92 -14.47 -30.71 12.79
CA SER A 92 -15.81 -31.16 12.44
C SER A 92 -15.79 -32.57 11.86
#